data_e36c31d4d96a461f6f599028486b4d10
#
_entry.id   e36c31d4d96a461f6f599028486b4d10
#
_cell.length_a   1.000
_cell.length_b   1.000
_cell.length_c   1.000
_cell.angle_alpha   90.00
_cell.angle_beta   90.00
_cell.angle_gamma   90.00
#
_symmetry.space_group_name_H-M   'P 1'
#
loop_
_entity.id
_entity.type
_entity.pdbx_description
1 polymer ?
#
loop_
_entity_poly.entity_id
_entity_poly.type
_entity_poly.pdbx_seq_one_letter_code
_entity_poly.pdbx_strand_id
1 'polypeptide(L)'
;MVIAGSISAFEPKGHPEIVPSYEDALRDYEEQVKILTREGVDLIVLEMFARTVDLKAAITAATETSLPIWVGLSCERHDGQIYLGLVGRHGGETIADAVRASSSSNVKAFCIMHSPPQVTADALRELQNSTSLPIGAYAHGGGVYDQPVNVRGVYDQGGQAPAGQPLDWTDPERYLEYAREW
;
A
#
# COMPACT_ATOMS: atom_id res chain seq x y z
N MET A 1 22.88 10.25 4.82
CA MET A 1 21.72 10.01 3.92
C MET A 1 21.17 8.66 4.32
N VAL A 2 19.86 8.51 4.48
CA VAL A 2 19.21 7.21 4.76
C VAL A 2 18.67 6.66 3.45
N ILE A 3 18.93 5.39 3.17
CA ILE A 3 18.51 4.70 1.94
C ILE A 3 17.45 3.67 2.33
N ALA A 4 16.25 3.82 1.79
CA ALA A 4 15.16 2.87 1.96
C ALA A 4 15.11 1.89 0.78
N GLY A 5 15.11 0.60 1.07
CA GLY A 5 14.85 -0.45 0.09
C GLY A 5 13.35 -0.72 -0.01
N SER A 6 12.77 -0.48 -1.17
CA SER A 6 11.33 -0.67 -1.40
C SER A 6 11.02 -2.08 -1.89
N ILE A 7 9.96 -2.67 -1.31
CA ILE A 7 9.36 -3.94 -1.73
C ILE A 7 7.86 -3.72 -1.87
N SER A 8 7.33 -3.94 -3.06
CA SER A 8 5.88 -3.84 -3.32
C SER A 8 5.20 -5.20 -3.31
N ALA A 9 3.88 -5.19 -3.03
CA ALA A 9 3.08 -6.39 -3.13
C ALA A 9 3.08 -6.97 -4.56
N PHE A 10 3.13 -8.29 -4.66
CA PHE A 10 2.95 -9.00 -5.92
C PHE A 10 1.47 -9.05 -6.28
N GLU A 11 1.03 -8.08 -7.03
CA GLU A 11 -0.34 -8.06 -7.49
C GLU A 11 -0.38 -7.85 -9.00
N PRO A 12 -0.60 -8.95 -9.77
CA PRO A 12 -0.77 -8.84 -11.21
C PRO A 12 -2.05 -8.05 -11.51
N LYS A 13 -1.92 -6.88 -12.09
CA LYS A 13 -3.06 -6.05 -12.43
C LYS A 13 -4.05 -6.83 -13.33
N GLY A 14 -5.28 -6.97 -12.87
CA GLY A 14 -6.34 -7.62 -13.62
C GLY A 14 -6.35 -9.16 -13.61
N HIS A 15 -5.44 -9.79 -12.91
CA HIS A 15 -5.27 -11.24 -12.86
C HIS A 15 -5.23 -11.78 -11.43
N PRO A 16 -6.33 -11.68 -10.65
CA PRO A 16 -6.35 -12.16 -9.26
C PRO A 16 -6.12 -13.68 -9.15
N GLU A 17 -6.34 -14.42 -10.25
CA GLU A 17 -6.12 -15.87 -10.32
C GLU A 17 -4.65 -16.28 -10.31
N ILE A 18 -3.72 -15.33 -10.59
CA ILE A 18 -2.28 -15.61 -10.57
C ILE A 18 -1.57 -14.95 -9.37
N VAL A 19 -2.32 -14.61 -8.33
CA VAL A 19 -1.72 -14.16 -7.07
C VAL A 19 -0.93 -15.32 -6.47
N PRO A 20 0.35 -15.13 -6.10
CA PRO A 20 1.18 -16.21 -5.57
C PRO A 20 0.62 -16.76 -4.26
N SER A 21 0.92 -18.03 -3.98
CA SER A 21 0.70 -18.62 -2.66
C SER A 21 1.55 -17.89 -1.61
N TYR A 22 1.23 -18.06 -0.33
CA TYR A 22 2.05 -17.52 0.75
C TYR A 22 3.52 -17.97 0.65
N GLU A 23 3.74 -19.24 0.37
CA GLU A 23 5.07 -19.85 0.28
C GLU A 23 5.86 -19.31 -0.92
N ASP A 24 5.19 -19.12 -2.05
CA ASP A 24 5.82 -18.54 -3.25
C ASP A 24 6.16 -17.06 -3.01
N ALA A 25 5.22 -16.29 -2.47
CA ALA A 25 5.44 -14.89 -2.13
C ALA A 25 6.57 -14.72 -1.09
N LEU A 26 6.60 -15.56 -0.06
CA LEU A 26 7.66 -15.56 0.95
C LEU A 26 9.04 -15.76 0.31
N ARG A 27 9.19 -16.76 -0.54
CA ARG A 27 10.46 -17.05 -1.24
C ARG A 27 10.92 -15.86 -2.08
N ASP A 28 9.99 -15.25 -2.82
CA ASP A 28 10.30 -14.12 -3.69
C ASP A 28 10.67 -12.87 -2.86
N TYR A 29 9.99 -12.63 -1.74
CA TYR A 29 10.36 -11.54 -0.83
C TYR A 29 11.70 -11.78 -0.12
N GLU A 30 12.01 -13.02 0.25
CA GLU A 30 13.33 -13.37 0.82
C GLU A 30 14.46 -13.04 -0.16
N GLU A 31 14.28 -13.31 -1.46
CA GLU A 31 15.28 -12.96 -2.48
C GLU A 31 15.46 -11.45 -2.58
N GLN A 32 14.36 -10.69 -2.63
CA GLN A 32 14.42 -9.22 -2.70
C GLN A 32 15.09 -8.63 -1.44
N VAL A 33 14.72 -9.10 -0.26
CA VAL A 33 15.32 -8.66 1.02
C VAL A 33 16.81 -8.93 1.05
N LYS A 34 17.25 -10.13 0.60
CA LYS A 34 18.69 -10.47 0.50
C LYS A 34 19.45 -9.52 -0.41
N ILE A 35 18.87 -9.19 -1.57
CA ILE A 35 19.48 -8.25 -2.51
C ILE A 35 19.60 -6.87 -1.88
N LEU A 36 18.51 -6.31 -1.35
CA LEU A 36 18.50 -4.97 -0.75
C LEU A 36 19.47 -4.86 0.42
N THR A 37 19.48 -5.87 1.30
CA THR A 37 20.40 -5.92 2.45
C THR A 37 21.87 -5.96 2.02
N ARG A 38 22.18 -6.76 1.01
CA ARG A 38 23.54 -6.85 0.45
C ARG A 38 24.00 -5.51 -0.15
N GLU A 39 23.09 -4.79 -0.80
CA GLU A 39 23.38 -3.48 -1.41
C GLU A 39 23.42 -2.34 -0.37
N GLY A 40 23.16 -2.63 0.91
CA GLY A 40 23.42 -1.72 2.02
C GLY A 40 22.34 -0.68 2.26
N VAL A 41 21.05 -1.05 2.09
CA VAL A 41 19.94 -0.18 2.51
C VAL A 41 19.88 -0.06 4.03
N ASP A 42 19.38 1.06 4.53
CA ASP A 42 19.27 1.36 5.96
C ASP A 42 17.94 0.87 6.57
N LEU A 43 16.91 0.70 5.75
CA LEU A 43 15.60 0.19 6.15
C LEU A 43 14.88 -0.46 4.95
N ILE A 44 13.88 -1.30 5.27
CA ILE A 44 12.94 -1.86 4.27
C ILE A 44 11.62 -1.10 4.36
N VAL A 45 11.12 -0.66 3.21
CA VAL A 45 9.77 -0.11 3.09
C VAL A 45 8.90 -1.09 2.31
N LEU A 46 7.86 -1.61 2.94
CA LEU A 46 6.84 -2.44 2.32
C LEU A 46 5.77 -1.54 1.75
N GLU A 47 5.61 -1.48 0.43
CA GLU A 47 4.75 -0.52 -0.25
C GLU A 47 3.48 -1.14 -0.83
N MET A 48 2.38 -0.42 -0.74
CA MET A 48 1.11 -0.75 -1.42
C MET A 48 0.47 -2.06 -0.99
N PHE A 49 0.70 -2.51 0.23
CA PHE A 49 0.09 -3.76 0.68
C PHE A 49 -1.42 -3.57 0.92
N ALA A 50 -2.20 -4.42 0.28
CA ALA A 50 -3.66 -4.41 0.28
C ALA A 50 -4.27 -5.71 0.83
N ARG A 51 -3.44 -6.69 1.19
CA ARG A 51 -3.83 -7.99 1.74
C ARG A 51 -2.91 -8.41 2.86
N THR A 52 -3.49 -8.94 3.93
CA THR A 52 -2.71 -9.35 5.11
C THR A 52 -1.84 -10.57 4.85
N VAL A 53 -2.23 -11.45 3.93
CA VAL A 53 -1.45 -12.64 3.58
C VAL A 53 -0.12 -12.27 2.93
N ASP A 54 -0.14 -11.34 1.99
CA ASP A 54 1.07 -10.87 1.30
C ASP A 54 1.95 -10.08 2.27
N LEU A 55 1.32 -9.22 3.09
CA LEU A 55 2.01 -8.44 4.11
C LEU A 55 2.73 -9.34 5.13
N LYS A 56 2.10 -10.43 5.57
CA LYS A 56 2.73 -11.43 6.46
C LYS A 56 3.96 -12.06 5.82
N ALA A 57 3.87 -12.46 4.55
CA ALA A 57 4.99 -13.04 3.83
C ALA A 57 6.17 -12.05 3.75
N ALA A 58 5.91 -10.81 3.35
CA ALA A 58 6.92 -9.77 3.25
C ALA A 58 7.57 -9.41 4.61
N ILE A 59 6.78 -9.32 5.68
CA ILE A 59 7.30 -9.07 7.03
C ILE A 59 8.13 -10.26 7.51
N THR A 60 7.68 -11.49 7.28
CA THR A 60 8.46 -12.69 7.63
C THR A 60 9.83 -12.65 6.97
N ALA A 61 9.88 -12.41 5.66
CA ALA A 61 11.14 -12.28 4.93
C ALA A 61 12.01 -11.14 5.47
N ALA A 62 11.45 -9.95 5.68
CA ALA A 62 12.20 -8.78 6.13
C ALA A 62 12.71 -8.92 7.57
N THR A 63 12.02 -9.68 8.43
CA THR A 63 12.40 -9.91 9.83
C THR A 63 13.65 -10.78 9.98
N GLU A 64 14.02 -11.54 8.94
CA GLU A 64 15.31 -12.28 8.90
C GLU A 64 16.53 -11.34 8.93
N THR A 65 16.30 -10.05 8.69
CA THR A 65 17.31 -9.00 8.83
C THR A 65 17.13 -8.24 10.15
N SER A 66 18.14 -7.47 10.56
CA SER A 66 18.02 -6.53 11.67
C SER A 66 17.50 -5.15 11.24
N LEU A 67 17.17 -4.96 9.96
CA LEU A 67 16.76 -3.67 9.42
C LEU A 67 15.38 -3.27 9.96
N PRO A 68 15.16 -1.98 10.23
CA PRO A 68 13.82 -1.48 10.53
C PRO A 68 12.90 -1.62 9.32
N ILE A 69 11.63 -1.92 9.59
CA ILE A 69 10.60 -2.12 8.57
C ILE A 69 9.57 -1.00 8.71
N TRP A 70 9.24 -0.34 7.61
CA TRP A 70 8.07 0.53 7.49
C TRP A 70 7.02 -0.17 6.65
N VAL A 71 5.78 -0.15 7.11
CA VAL A 71 4.65 -0.83 6.46
C VAL A 71 3.75 0.20 5.80
N GLY A 72 3.63 0.13 4.49
CA GLY A 72 2.78 0.98 3.67
C GLY A 72 1.52 0.25 3.20
N LEU A 73 0.37 0.76 3.60
CA LEU A 73 -0.95 0.21 3.31
C LEU A 73 -1.67 1.04 2.27
N SER A 74 -2.24 0.41 1.26
CA SER A 74 -3.17 1.04 0.34
C SER A 74 -4.59 0.83 0.82
N CYS A 75 -5.38 1.91 0.86
CA CYS A 75 -6.72 1.90 1.39
C CYS A 75 -7.72 2.53 0.42
N GLU A 76 -8.96 2.08 0.50
CA GLU A 76 -10.10 2.70 -0.16
C GLU A 76 -11.31 2.82 0.78
N ARG A 77 -12.30 3.62 0.36
CA ARG A 77 -13.60 3.70 1.02
C ARG A 77 -14.62 2.87 0.25
N HIS A 78 -15.32 1.99 0.96
CA HIS A 78 -16.45 1.23 0.44
C HIS A 78 -17.58 1.23 1.47
N ASP A 79 -18.79 1.60 1.05
CA ASP A 79 -19.97 1.72 1.91
C ASP A 79 -19.72 2.53 3.21
N GLY A 80 -18.93 3.61 3.10
CA GLY A 80 -18.61 4.49 4.22
C GLY A 80 -17.51 4.01 5.16
N GLN A 81 -16.97 2.82 4.95
CA GLN A 81 -15.88 2.23 5.75
C GLN A 81 -14.56 2.21 4.98
N ILE A 82 -13.45 2.19 5.70
CA ILE A 82 -12.11 2.09 5.14
C ILE A 82 -11.64 0.64 5.14
N TYR A 83 -11.16 0.19 4.00
CA TYR A 83 -10.63 -1.17 3.80
C TYR A 83 -9.26 -1.12 3.14
N LEU A 84 -8.51 -2.21 3.25
CA LEU A 84 -7.29 -2.42 2.49
C LEU A 84 -7.64 -2.69 1.02
N GLY A 85 -7.02 -1.93 0.14
CA GLY A 85 -7.18 -2.08 -1.30
C GLY A 85 -8.64 -2.03 -1.76
N LEU A 86 -8.92 -2.62 -2.90
CA LEU A 86 -10.27 -2.69 -3.48
C LEU A 86 -11.06 -3.87 -2.88
N VAL A 87 -12.15 -3.60 -2.15
CA VAL A 87 -12.95 -4.62 -1.45
C VAL A 87 -13.34 -5.79 -2.35
N GLY A 88 -13.80 -5.51 -3.56
CA GLY A 88 -14.17 -6.54 -4.54
C GLY A 88 -12.99 -7.38 -5.06
N ARG A 89 -11.75 -6.97 -4.78
CA ARG A 89 -10.53 -7.60 -5.26
C ARG A 89 -9.67 -8.17 -4.13
N HIS A 90 -9.65 -7.51 -2.97
CA HIS A 90 -8.74 -7.81 -1.87
C HIS A 90 -9.42 -8.42 -0.64
N GLY A 91 -10.73 -8.62 -0.66
CA GLY A 91 -11.45 -9.36 0.36
C GLY A 91 -11.95 -8.56 1.56
N GLY A 92 -11.79 -7.22 1.57
CA GLY A 92 -12.39 -6.37 2.61
C GLY A 92 -11.72 -6.46 3.98
N GLU A 93 -10.42 -6.67 4.03
CA GLU A 93 -9.62 -6.60 5.27
C GLU A 93 -9.48 -5.16 5.74
N THR A 94 -9.34 -4.95 7.05
CA THR A 94 -9.24 -3.62 7.66
C THR A 94 -7.80 -3.23 7.98
N ILE A 95 -7.58 -1.94 8.25
CA ILE A 95 -6.29 -1.42 8.76
C ILE A 95 -5.90 -2.14 10.06
N ALA A 96 -6.85 -2.41 10.96
CA ALA A 96 -6.59 -3.15 12.19
C ALA A 96 -6.14 -4.60 11.91
N ASP A 97 -6.65 -5.23 10.85
CA ASP A 97 -6.19 -6.56 10.43
C ASP A 97 -4.72 -6.51 9.97
N ALA A 98 -4.35 -5.49 9.18
CA ALA A 98 -2.98 -5.29 8.74
C ALA A 98 -2.03 -5.04 9.92
N VAL A 99 -2.39 -4.19 10.86
CA VAL A 99 -1.58 -3.92 12.06
C VAL A 99 -1.36 -5.20 12.88
N ARG A 100 -2.41 -6.00 13.10
CA ARG A 100 -2.28 -7.31 13.78
C ARG A 100 -1.39 -8.27 13.00
N ALA A 101 -1.54 -8.30 11.68
CA ALA A 101 -0.71 -9.14 10.81
C ALA A 101 0.77 -8.74 10.82
N SER A 102 1.06 -7.49 11.19
CA SER A 102 2.40 -6.88 11.17
C SER A 102 3.12 -6.93 12.52
N SER A 103 2.69 -7.78 13.44
CA SER A 103 3.28 -7.89 14.78
C SER A 103 4.73 -8.42 14.70
N SER A 104 5.69 -7.51 14.60
CA SER A 104 7.13 -7.80 14.63
C SER A 104 7.87 -6.68 15.34
N SER A 105 8.92 -7.02 16.09
CA SER A 105 9.79 -6.05 16.76
C SER A 105 10.54 -5.13 15.79
N ASN A 106 10.68 -5.54 14.52
CA ASN A 106 11.39 -4.77 13.49
C ASN A 106 10.48 -3.76 12.78
N VAL A 107 9.15 -3.87 12.91
CA VAL A 107 8.23 -2.85 12.40
C VAL A 107 8.34 -1.59 13.25
N LYS A 108 8.66 -0.47 12.62
CA LYS A 108 8.95 0.83 13.28
C LYS A 108 8.00 1.94 12.89
N ALA A 109 7.29 1.81 11.78
CA ALA A 109 6.30 2.79 11.34
C ALA A 109 5.24 2.14 10.44
N PHE A 110 4.07 2.77 10.39
CA PHE A 110 3.04 2.48 9.41
C PHE A 110 2.74 3.71 8.56
N CYS A 111 2.42 3.50 7.29
CA CYS A 111 2.08 4.59 6.37
C CYS A 111 0.83 4.24 5.57
N ILE A 112 0.01 5.25 5.27
CA ILE A 112 -1.03 5.14 4.27
C ILE A 112 -0.44 5.61 2.95
N MET A 113 -0.40 4.73 1.97
CA MET A 113 0.28 4.94 0.69
C MET A 113 -0.67 4.66 -0.47
N HIS A 114 -0.47 5.36 -1.59
CA HIS A 114 -1.21 5.12 -2.84
C HIS A 114 -2.74 5.09 -2.68
N SER A 115 -3.24 5.70 -1.62
CA SER A 115 -4.67 5.85 -1.34
C SER A 115 -5.17 7.19 -1.90
N PRO A 116 -6.46 7.31 -2.25
CA PRO A 116 -7.02 8.60 -2.64
C PRO A 116 -6.84 9.64 -1.54
N PRO A 117 -6.51 10.92 -1.84
CA PRO A 117 -6.34 11.97 -0.82
C PRO A 117 -7.56 12.11 0.09
N GLN A 118 -8.77 11.94 -0.45
CA GLN A 118 -10.04 12.03 0.25
C GLN A 118 -10.25 10.92 1.30
N VAL A 119 -9.49 9.82 1.17
CA VAL A 119 -9.57 8.66 2.06
C VAL A 119 -8.47 8.70 3.12
N THR A 120 -7.36 9.36 2.80
CA THR A 120 -6.11 9.29 3.58
C THR A 120 -6.28 9.79 5.01
N ALA A 121 -7.00 10.91 5.24
CA ALA A 121 -7.22 11.43 6.60
C ALA A 121 -7.99 10.45 7.48
N ASP A 122 -9.04 9.82 6.97
CA ASP A 122 -9.81 8.85 7.72
C ASP A 122 -9.01 7.55 7.96
N ALA A 123 -8.28 7.09 6.94
CA ALA A 123 -7.39 5.94 7.08
C ALA A 123 -6.29 6.17 8.13
N LEU A 124 -5.73 7.38 8.21
CA LEU A 124 -4.77 7.75 9.26
C LEU A 124 -5.39 7.74 10.66
N ARG A 125 -6.63 8.19 10.82
CA ARG A 125 -7.34 8.13 12.12
C ARG A 125 -7.56 6.67 12.57
N GLU A 126 -7.96 5.80 11.64
CA GLU A 126 -8.09 4.36 11.94
C GLU A 126 -6.73 3.73 12.27
N LEU A 127 -5.69 4.09 11.54
CA LEU A 127 -4.33 3.62 11.81
C LEU A 127 -3.84 4.09 13.19
N GLN A 128 -4.06 5.36 13.54
CA GLN A 128 -3.71 5.93 14.86
C GLN A 128 -4.41 5.20 16.02
N ASN A 129 -5.66 4.76 15.81
CA ASN A 129 -6.40 3.96 16.80
C ASN A 129 -5.90 2.50 16.88
N SER A 130 -5.17 2.03 15.88
CA SER A 130 -4.75 0.62 15.77
C SER A 130 -3.30 0.38 16.21
N THR A 131 -2.46 1.42 16.28
CA THR A 131 -1.05 1.31 16.65
C THR A 131 -0.56 2.52 17.44
N SER A 132 0.49 2.30 18.26
CA SER A 132 1.25 3.38 18.92
C SER A 132 2.56 3.73 18.21
N LEU A 133 2.88 3.06 17.11
CA LEU A 133 4.07 3.35 16.32
C LEU A 133 3.87 4.64 15.52
N PRO A 134 4.98 5.29 15.09
CA PRO A 134 4.92 6.42 14.17
C PRO A 134 4.07 6.09 12.93
N ILE A 135 3.29 7.07 12.50
CA ILE A 135 2.48 6.97 11.30
C ILE A 135 2.84 8.05 10.29
N GLY A 136 2.63 7.76 9.01
CA GLY A 136 2.88 8.69 7.92
C GLY A 136 1.93 8.46 6.75
N ALA A 137 1.98 9.34 5.76
CA ALA A 137 1.21 9.18 4.54
C ALA A 137 1.90 9.78 3.33
N TYR A 138 1.66 9.18 2.16
CA TYR A 138 1.68 9.87 0.89
C TYR A 138 0.55 9.32 0.01
N ALA A 139 -0.37 10.20 -0.33
CA ALA A 139 -1.54 9.85 -1.11
C ALA A 139 -1.25 9.86 -2.62
N HIS A 140 -2.11 9.22 -3.39
CA HIS A 140 -2.04 9.26 -4.84
C HIS A 140 -2.58 10.59 -5.36
N GLY A 141 -1.79 11.32 -6.14
CA GLY A 141 -2.17 12.64 -6.66
C GLY A 141 -3.14 12.63 -7.84
N GLY A 142 -3.57 11.47 -8.31
CA GLY A 142 -4.43 11.36 -9.48
C GLY A 142 -5.23 10.08 -9.56
N GLY A 143 -6.34 10.15 -10.27
CA GLY A 143 -7.26 9.05 -10.53
C GLY A 143 -8.55 9.17 -9.75
N VAL A 144 -9.67 9.09 -10.48
CA VAL A 144 -11.02 9.01 -9.90
C VAL A 144 -11.22 7.57 -9.44
N TYR A 145 -11.05 7.33 -8.14
CA TYR A 145 -11.37 6.03 -7.55
C TYR A 145 -12.84 5.92 -7.11
N ASP A 146 -13.61 7.02 -7.18
CA ASP A 146 -15.04 7.06 -6.81
C ASP A 146 -16.02 6.68 -7.94
N GLN A 147 -15.51 6.42 -9.14
CA GLN A 147 -16.34 5.85 -10.20
C GLN A 147 -16.02 4.36 -10.27
N PRO A 148 -17.00 3.49 -10.61
CA PRO A 148 -16.71 2.13 -11.04
C PRO A 148 -15.98 2.23 -12.39
N VAL A 149 -14.74 2.65 -12.34
CA VAL A 149 -13.88 2.70 -13.52
C VAL A 149 -13.76 1.25 -13.94
N ASN A 150 -14.21 1.00 -15.15
CA ASN A 150 -13.87 -0.21 -15.84
C ASN A 150 -12.32 -0.18 -16.00
N VAL A 151 -11.62 -0.63 -14.95
CA VAL A 151 -10.14 -0.57 -14.81
C VAL A 151 -9.47 -1.29 -15.99
N ARG A 152 -10.17 -2.22 -16.64
CA ARG A 152 -9.78 -2.82 -17.90
C ARG A 152 -9.50 -1.80 -19.01
N GLY A 153 -10.28 -0.72 -19.12
CA GLY A 153 -10.13 0.24 -20.22
C GLY A 153 -8.96 1.20 -20.08
N VAL A 154 -8.49 1.49 -18.86
CA VAL A 154 -7.42 2.49 -18.66
C VAL A 154 -6.01 1.87 -18.78
N TYR A 155 -5.85 0.61 -18.40
CA TYR A 155 -4.53 -0.06 -18.43
C TYR A 155 -4.30 -0.91 -19.68
N ASP A 156 -5.36 -1.42 -20.33
CA ASP A 156 -5.25 -2.20 -21.58
C ASP A 156 -4.86 -1.34 -22.79
N GLN A 157 -4.97 -0.01 -22.68
CA GLN A 157 -4.62 0.94 -23.75
C GLN A 157 -3.36 1.77 -23.46
N GLY A 158 -2.41 1.23 -22.74
CA GLY A 158 -1.12 1.90 -22.51
C GLY A 158 -1.19 3.15 -21.65
N GLY A 159 -2.15 3.24 -20.72
CA GLY A 159 -2.22 4.34 -19.74
C GLY A 159 -2.77 5.65 -20.28
N GLN A 160 -3.36 5.67 -21.47
CA GLN A 160 -4.07 6.85 -21.98
C GLN A 160 -5.50 6.86 -21.45
N ALA A 161 -5.89 8.01 -20.87
CA ALA A 161 -7.30 8.26 -20.54
C ALA A 161 -8.17 8.11 -21.80
N PRO A 162 -9.44 7.66 -21.66
CA PRO A 162 -10.37 7.69 -22.79
C PRO A 162 -10.38 9.08 -23.41
N ALA A 163 -10.28 9.15 -24.73
CA ALA A 163 -10.24 10.43 -25.45
C ALA A 163 -11.41 11.30 -25.04
N GLY A 164 -11.14 12.45 -24.43
CA GLY A 164 -12.15 13.45 -24.04
C GLY A 164 -12.54 13.47 -22.56
N GLN A 165 -12.03 12.58 -21.70
CA GLN A 165 -12.16 12.74 -20.24
C GLN A 165 -10.82 13.19 -19.66
N PRO A 166 -10.74 14.38 -19.00
CA PRO A 166 -9.55 14.71 -18.24
C PRO A 166 -9.36 13.68 -17.14
N LEU A 167 -8.15 13.17 -16.99
CA LEU A 167 -7.76 12.50 -15.75
C LEU A 167 -8.00 13.52 -14.63
N ASP A 168 -8.84 13.17 -13.66
CA ASP A 168 -9.08 14.04 -12.50
C ASP A 168 -7.86 13.98 -11.57
N TRP A 169 -6.82 14.69 -11.99
CA TRP A 169 -5.66 14.92 -11.17
C TRP A 169 -6.01 15.94 -10.10
N THR A 170 -5.73 15.61 -8.87
CA THR A 170 -5.80 16.58 -7.79
C THR A 170 -4.73 17.65 -8.06
N ASP A 171 -5.14 18.90 -8.27
CA ASP A 171 -4.19 19.99 -8.42
C ASP A 171 -3.36 20.21 -7.15
N PRO A 172 -2.17 20.83 -7.24
CA PRO A 172 -1.27 20.97 -6.09
C PRO A 172 -1.87 21.70 -4.89
N GLU A 173 -2.70 22.71 -5.13
CA GLU A 173 -3.36 23.48 -4.08
C GLU A 173 -4.35 22.61 -3.32
N ARG A 174 -5.18 21.84 -4.03
CA ARG A 174 -6.14 20.91 -3.43
C ARG A 174 -5.46 19.74 -2.74
N TYR A 175 -4.35 19.24 -3.29
CA TYR A 175 -3.55 18.22 -2.62
C TYR A 175 -2.99 18.74 -1.29
N LEU A 176 -2.52 20.00 -1.27
CA LEU A 176 -2.06 20.64 -0.05
C LEU A 176 -3.17 20.82 0.99
N GLU A 177 -4.41 21.11 0.58
CA GLU A 177 -5.56 21.15 1.48
C GLU A 177 -5.76 19.80 2.17
N TYR A 178 -5.79 18.71 1.41
CA TYR A 178 -5.87 17.36 1.99
C TYR A 178 -4.70 17.07 2.93
N ALA A 179 -3.47 17.39 2.50
CA ALA A 179 -2.28 17.10 3.30
C ALA A 179 -2.24 17.84 4.64
N ARG A 180 -2.96 18.97 4.76
CA ARG A 180 -3.11 19.69 6.03
C ARG A 180 -4.08 19.04 7.01
N GLU A 181 -4.94 18.13 6.52
CA GLU A 181 -5.89 17.38 7.34
C GLU A 181 -5.25 16.09 7.92
N TRP A 182 -4.11 15.69 7.37
CA TRP A 182 -3.35 14.50 7.77
C TRP A 182 -2.47 14.81 8.96
#